data_56f526dddf8e52b326c1d79634fb5b40
#
_entry.id   56f526dddf8e52b326c1d79634fb5b40
#
_cell.length_a   1.000
_cell.length_b   1.000
_cell.length_c   1.000
_cell.angle_alpha   90.00
_cell.angle_beta   90.00
_cell.angle_gamma   90.00
#
_symmetry.space_group_name_H-M   'P 1'
#
loop_
_entity.id
_entity.type
_entity.pdbx_description
1 polymer ?
#
loop_
_entity_poly.entity_id
_entity_poly.type
_entity_poly.pdbx_seq_one_letter_code
_entity_poly.pdbx_strand_id
1 'polypeptide(L)'
;TSRDRTNYLQTIPKDALEKMIWAEADKLGWFINTVTDPVLEKEKQVVKNEKRQSYDNNAYGHTMYVHGKAMYPKDHPYNWEVIGSLEDLDNATLADVKEFYRKWYVPNNVVLVIAGDINVSQTKEWVKKYFDEIPAGPTIDKMAKRPSLLNETVKLYHEDNFARVPALMYSWPTVERFHSDSYALQVLTKYLTEGKNAPFYKVLVEENNLT
;
A
#
# COMPACT_ATOMS: atom_id res chain seq x y z
N THR A 1 3.18 0.30 3.06
CA THR A 1 3.05 0.16 1.60
C THR A 1 1.59 0.01 1.22
N SER A 2 1.19 0.55 0.07
CA SER A 2 -0.10 0.36 -0.56
C SER A 2 0.11 -0.03 -2.03
N ARG A 3 -0.97 -0.16 -2.80
CA ARG A 3 -0.88 -0.51 -4.24
C ARG A 3 -0.12 0.51 -5.08
N ASP A 4 -0.16 1.80 -4.68
CA ASP A 4 0.41 2.91 -5.47
C ASP A 4 1.48 3.71 -4.72
N ARG A 5 1.73 3.41 -3.46
CA ARG A 5 2.56 4.26 -2.61
C ARG A 5 3.22 3.48 -1.48
N THR A 6 4.50 3.78 -1.24
CA THR A 6 5.20 3.42 0.00
C THR A 6 5.46 4.69 0.80
N ASN A 7 5.05 4.70 2.06
CA ASN A 7 5.35 5.77 3.00
C ASN A 7 6.42 5.30 3.98
N TYR A 8 7.40 6.16 4.17
CA TYR A 8 8.33 6.08 5.30
C TYR A 8 7.93 7.17 6.27
N LEU A 9 7.61 6.82 7.50
CA LEU A 9 7.09 7.73 8.51
C LEU A 9 7.98 7.67 9.75
N GLN A 10 8.43 8.84 10.19
CA GLN A 10 9.24 8.99 11.39
C GLN A 10 8.62 10.06 12.30
N THR A 11 8.44 9.74 13.56
CA THR A 11 8.10 10.72 14.60
C THR A 11 9.28 10.85 15.55
N ILE A 12 9.84 12.03 15.63
CA ILE A 12 11.11 12.28 16.32
C ILE A 12 11.03 13.51 17.21
N PRO A 13 11.88 13.62 18.23
CA PRO A 13 12.11 14.88 18.94
C PRO A 13 12.66 15.96 18.01
N LYS A 14 12.30 17.21 18.28
CA LYS A 14 12.70 18.37 17.46
C LYS A 14 14.20 18.50 17.23
N ASP A 15 15.00 18.23 18.24
CA ASP A 15 16.46 18.31 18.22
C ASP A 15 17.13 17.20 17.39
N ALA A 16 16.38 16.15 17.01
CA ALA A 16 16.85 15.09 16.13
C ALA A 16 16.57 15.34 14.64
N LEU A 17 15.93 16.48 14.28
CA LEU A 17 15.43 16.72 12.93
C LEU A 17 16.54 16.69 11.87
N GLU A 18 17.66 17.34 12.07
CA GLU A 18 18.76 17.35 11.10
C GLU A 18 19.30 15.93 10.85
N LYS A 19 19.47 15.14 11.93
CA LYS A 19 19.92 13.73 11.81
C LYS A 19 18.93 12.88 11.03
N MET A 20 17.62 13.11 11.21
CA MET A 20 16.61 12.35 10.48
C MET A 20 16.57 12.75 9.00
N ILE A 21 16.71 14.03 8.67
CA ILE A 21 16.84 14.50 7.29
C ILE A 21 18.04 13.84 6.59
N TRP A 22 19.18 13.80 7.28
CA TRP A 22 20.36 13.08 6.79
C TRP A 22 20.07 11.57 6.59
N ALA A 23 19.45 10.89 7.55
CA ALA A 23 19.16 9.46 7.46
C ALA A 23 18.19 9.13 6.31
N GLU A 24 17.18 9.98 6.07
CA GLU A 24 16.27 9.80 4.94
C GLU A 24 16.97 10.06 3.59
N ALA A 25 17.90 11.03 3.54
CA ALA A 25 18.72 11.26 2.36
C ALA A 25 19.66 10.07 2.09
N ASP A 26 20.34 9.55 3.12
CA ASP A 26 21.19 8.37 3.02
C ASP A 26 20.42 7.15 2.54
N LYS A 27 19.22 6.92 3.07
CA LYS A 27 18.32 5.88 2.61
C LYS A 27 17.98 6.04 1.12
N LEU A 28 17.65 7.25 0.68
CA LEU A 28 17.27 7.49 -0.71
C LEU A 28 18.46 7.40 -1.69
N GLY A 29 19.63 7.83 -1.28
CA GLY A 29 20.79 7.93 -2.18
C GLY A 29 21.67 6.68 -2.21
N TRP A 30 21.86 6.03 -1.05
CA TRP A 30 22.96 5.06 -0.90
C TRP A 30 22.58 3.72 -0.28
N PHE A 31 21.40 3.56 0.32
CA PHE A 31 20.99 2.33 1.00
C PHE A 31 21.18 1.09 0.13
N ILE A 32 20.91 1.18 -1.16
CA ILE A 32 21.02 0.05 -2.08
C ILE A 32 22.44 -0.55 -2.16
N ASN A 33 23.46 0.24 -1.83
CA ASN A 33 24.84 -0.22 -1.83
C ASN A 33 25.15 -1.19 -0.68
N THR A 34 24.30 -1.21 0.35
CA THR A 34 24.43 -2.12 1.50
C THR A 34 23.71 -3.45 1.29
N VAL A 35 22.87 -3.54 0.25
CA VAL A 35 22.10 -4.76 -0.03
C VAL A 35 22.96 -5.77 -0.76
N THR A 36 23.12 -6.93 -0.14
CA THR A 36 23.89 -8.08 -0.63
C THR A 36 22.98 -9.31 -0.73
N ASP A 37 23.42 -10.37 -1.43
CA ASP A 37 22.63 -11.61 -1.53
C ASP A 37 22.25 -12.19 -0.16
N PRO A 38 23.15 -12.30 0.84
CA PRO A 38 22.76 -12.77 2.17
C PRO A 38 21.71 -11.91 2.86
N VAL A 39 21.78 -10.57 2.70
CA VAL A 39 20.78 -9.64 3.24
C VAL A 39 19.44 -9.87 2.54
N LEU A 40 19.44 -9.96 1.22
CA LEU A 40 18.22 -10.20 0.45
C LEU A 40 17.56 -11.52 0.85
N GLU A 41 18.31 -12.60 0.95
CA GLU A 41 17.75 -13.90 1.33
C GLU A 41 17.14 -13.89 2.75
N LYS A 42 17.75 -13.17 3.67
CA LYS A 42 17.18 -12.97 5.02
C LYS A 42 15.88 -12.19 4.95
N GLU A 43 15.83 -11.08 4.21
CA GLU A 43 14.63 -10.26 4.07
C GLU A 43 13.49 -11.00 3.33
N LYS A 44 13.80 -11.83 2.35
CA LYS A 44 12.81 -12.73 1.73
C LYS A 44 12.12 -13.61 2.79
N GLN A 45 12.86 -14.17 3.74
CA GLN A 45 12.26 -14.99 4.81
C GLN A 45 11.38 -14.14 5.75
N VAL A 46 11.79 -12.90 6.04
CA VAL A 46 10.96 -11.95 6.83
C VAL A 46 9.63 -11.69 6.13
N VAL A 47 9.65 -11.32 4.85
CA VAL A 47 8.43 -11.06 4.06
C VAL A 47 7.55 -12.30 3.92
N LYS A 48 8.14 -13.49 3.72
CA LYS A 48 7.39 -14.75 3.70
C LYS A 48 6.70 -15.03 5.04
N ASN A 49 7.37 -14.75 6.15
CA ASN A 49 6.76 -14.90 7.46
C ASN A 49 5.65 -13.87 7.70
N GLU A 50 5.85 -12.64 7.27
CA GLU A 50 4.81 -11.61 7.30
C GLU A 50 3.57 -12.03 6.50
N LYS A 51 3.77 -12.57 5.29
CA LYS A 51 2.66 -13.08 4.48
C LYS A 51 1.90 -14.19 5.22
N ARG A 52 2.60 -15.17 5.78
CA ARG A 52 1.94 -16.25 6.53
C ARG A 52 1.16 -15.73 7.74
N GLN A 53 1.73 -14.78 8.49
CA GLN A 53 1.09 -14.26 9.71
C GLN A 53 -0.08 -13.33 9.41
N SER A 54 0.06 -12.46 8.42
CA SER A 54 -0.92 -11.39 8.18
C SER A 54 -2.01 -11.78 7.17
N TYR A 55 -1.73 -12.76 6.32
CA TYR A 55 -2.64 -13.20 5.25
C TYR A 55 -3.02 -14.67 5.39
N ASP A 56 -2.06 -15.59 5.26
CA ASP A 56 -2.36 -17.02 5.09
C ASP A 56 -2.93 -17.68 6.36
N ASN A 57 -2.50 -17.25 7.55
CA ASN A 57 -2.95 -17.77 8.84
C ASN A 57 -3.93 -16.84 9.58
N ASN A 58 -4.50 -15.87 8.89
CA ASN A 58 -5.42 -14.90 9.48
C ASN A 58 -6.83 -15.07 8.92
N ALA A 59 -7.83 -15.07 9.79
CA ALA A 59 -9.23 -15.11 9.37
C ALA A 59 -9.53 -13.98 8.39
N TYR A 60 -10.18 -14.29 7.28
CA TYR A 60 -10.47 -13.38 6.17
C TYR A 60 -9.24 -12.75 5.51
N GLY A 61 -8.03 -13.28 5.75
CA GLY A 61 -6.79 -12.73 5.24
C GLY A 61 -6.71 -12.67 3.70
N HIS A 62 -7.37 -13.59 3.01
CA HIS A 62 -7.39 -13.66 1.54
C HIS A 62 -8.48 -12.81 0.88
N THR A 63 -9.27 -12.05 1.63
CA THR A 63 -10.38 -11.26 1.09
C THR A 63 -9.95 -10.35 -0.06
N MET A 64 -8.89 -9.57 0.13
CA MET A 64 -8.41 -8.62 -0.88
C MET A 64 -7.81 -9.32 -2.10
N TYR A 65 -7.24 -10.52 -1.92
CA TYR A 65 -6.78 -11.35 -3.03
C TYR A 65 -7.95 -11.82 -3.90
N VAL A 66 -8.98 -12.39 -3.30
CA VAL A 66 -10.18 -12.87 -4.01
C VAL A 66 -10.85 -11.71 -4.76
N HIS A 67 -11.00 -10.56 -4.12
CA HIS A 67 -11.54 -9.35 -4.73
C HIS A 67 -10.70 -8.85 -5.91
N GLY A 68 -9.39 -8.75 -5.73
CA GLY A 68 -8.47 -8.30 -6.77
C GLY A 68 -8.57 -9.16 -8.03
N LYS A 69 -8.62 -10.48 -7.84
CA LYS A 69 -8.77 -11.45 -8.94
C LYS A 69 -10.10 -11.31 -9.70
N ALA A 70 -11.17 -10.95 -9.02
CA ALA A 70 -12.48 -10.76 -9.64
C ALA A 70 -12.63 -9.40 -10.30
N MET A 71 -12.08 -8.35 -9.68
CA MET A 71 -12.31 -6.96 -10.10
C MET A 71 -11.39 -6.50 -11.22
N TYR A 72 -10.21 -7.12 -11.36
CA TYR A 72 -9.18 -6.62 -12.28
C TYR A 72 -8.66 -7.74 -13.20
N PRO A 73 -8.40 -7.44 -14.48
CA PRO A 73 -7.79 -8.42 -15.39
C PRO A 73 -6.38 -8.81 -14.94
N LYS A 74 -5.91 -9.97 -15.40
CA LYS A 74 -4.64 -10.57 -14.95
C LYS A 74 -3.41 -9.68 -15.14
N ASP A 75 -3.42 -8.81 -16.13
CA ASP A 75 -2.33 -7.87 -16.43
C ASP A 75 -2.47 -6.53 -15.69
N HIS A 76 -3.49 -6.36 -14.87
CA HIS A 76 -3.69 -5.15 -14.08
C HIS A 76 -2.91 -5.26 -12.75
N PRO A 77 -2.15 -4.20 -12.32
CA PRO A 77 -1.40 -4.23 -11.06
C PRO A 77 -2.23 -4.51 -9.81
N TYR A 78 -3.53 -4.24 -9.85
CA TYR A 78 -4.43 -4.51 -8.71
C TYR A 78 -5.01 -5.92 -8.68
N ASN A 79 -4.67 -6.76 -9.66
CA ASN A 79 -5.07 -8.16 -9.67
C ASN A 79 -4.29 -9.00 -8.65
N TRP A 80 -3.11 -8.56 -8.22
CA TRP A 80 -2.30 -9.23 -7.19
C TRP A 80 -2.17 -8.42 -5.91
N GLU A 81 -1.74 -9.07 -4.85
CA GLU A 81 -1.57 -8.44 -3.54
C GLU A 81 -0.25 -7.67 -3.45
N VAL A 82 -0.23 -6.66 -2.58
CA VAL A 82 0.96 -5.85 -2.27
C VAL A 82 2.09 -6.69 -1.69
N ILE A 83 1.75 -7.69 -0.86
CA ILE A 83 2.75 -8.59 -0.26
C ILE A 83 3.40 -9.53 -1.28
N GLY A 84 2.79 -9.71 -2.45
CA GLY A 84 3.28 -10.60 -3.49
C GLY A 84 3.00 -12.09 -3.24
N SER A 85 3.50 -12.93 -4.13
CA SER A 85 3.44 -14.39 -3.99
C SER A 85 4.74 -14.94 -3.39
N LEU A 86 4.67 -16.10 -2.77
CA LEU A 86 5.88 -16.79 -2.27
C LEU A 86 6.81 -17.17 -3.41
N GLU A 87 6.25 -17.53 -4.56
CA GLU A 87 7.02 -17.89 -5.77
C GLU A 87 7.79 -16.69 -6.31
N ASP A 88 7.17 -15.50 -6.42
CA ASP A 88 7.84 -14.29 -6.87
C ASP A 88 8.97 -13.88 -5.91
N LEU A 89 8.74 -14.04 -4.59
CA LEU A 89 9.76 -13.78 -3.58
C LEU A 89 10.95 -14.76 -3.72
N ASP A 90 10.70 -16.03 -4.01
CA ASP A 90 11.77 -17.02 -4.23
C ASP A 90 12.59 -16.68 -5.47
N ASN A 91 11.94 -16.26 -6.53
CA ASN A 91 12.57 -15.95 -7.82
C ASN A 91 13.27 -14.58 -7.86
N ALA A 92 12.92 -13.65 -6.95
CA ALA A 92 13.52 -12.33 -6.94
C ALA A 92 15.04 -12.38 -6.71
N THR A 93 15.78 -11.67 -7.53
CA THR A 93 17.24 -11.59 -7.46
C THR A 93 17.73 -10.25 -6.92
N LEU A 94 18.99 -10.18 -6.50
CA LEU A 94 19.61 -8.91 -6.12
C LEU A 94 19.64 -7.91 -7.28
N ALA A 95 19.73 -8.39 -8.51
CA ALA A 95 19.67 -7.54 -9.71
C ALA A 95 18.31 -6.87 -9.84
N ASP A 96 17.22 -7.61 -9.66
CA ASP A 96 15.85 -7.09 -9.70
C ASP A 96 15.63 -6.02 -8.62
N VAL A 97 16.10 -6.26 -7.40
CA VAL A 97 16.01 -5.29 -6.30
C VAL A 97 16.77 -4.01 -6.61
N LYS A 98 17.98 -4.13 -7.16
CA LYS A 98 18.81 -2.97 -7.56
C LYS A 98 18.19 -2.19 -8.71
N GLU A 99 17.63 -2.88 -9.70
CA GLU A 99 16.92 -2.24 -10.82
C GLU A 99 15.67 -1.49 -10.35
N PHE A 100 14.85 -2.16 -9.50
CA PHE A 100 13.66 -1.55 -8.91
C PHE A 100 14.02 -0.29 -8.12
N TYR A 101 15.04 -0.37 -7.27
CA TYR A 101 15.47 0.78 -6.48
C TYR A 101 15.92 1.95 -7.36
N ARG A 102 16.80 1.72 -8.32
CA ARG A 102 17.31 2.76 -9.24
C ARG A 102 16.22 3.41 -10.07
N LYS A 103 15.14 2.68 -10.35
CA LYS A 103 14.00 3.18 -11.13
C LYS A 103 13.05 4.02 -10.28
N TRP A 104 12.74 3.57 -9.07
CA TRP A 104 11.64 4.12 -8.29
C TRP A 104 12.07 4.97 -7.10
N TYR A 105 13.25 4.74 -6.51
CA TYR A 105 13.78 5.47 -5.36
C TYR A 105 14.69 6.62 -5.82
N VAL A 106 14.09 7.58 -6.47
CA VAL A 106 14.79 8.73 -7.07
C VAL A 106 14.09 10.03 -6.70
N PRO A 107 14.82 11.16 -6.54
CA PRO A 107 14.25 12.43 -6.06
C PRO A 107 13.02 12.91 -6.84
N ASN A 108 12.99 12.68 -8.15
CA ASN A 108 11.86 13.06 -9.01
C ASN A 108 10.62 12.13 -8.88
N ASN A 109 10.68 11.08 -8.03
CA ASN A 109 9.56 10.21 -7.69
C ASN A 109 9.24 10.18 -6.19
N VAL A 110 9.83 11.06 -5.40
CA VAL A 110 9.67 11.12 -3.94
C VAL A 110 9.08 12.46 -3.53
N VAL A 111 8.26 12.44 -2.51
CA VAL A 111 7.73 13.64 -1.84
C VAL A 111 8.17 13.59 -0.38
N LEU A 112 9.00 14.55 0.04
CA LEU A 112 9.39 14.73 1.42
C LEU A 112 8.43 15.71 2.10
N VAL A 113 7.81 15.28 3.19
CA VAL A 113 6.93 16.11 4.02
C VAL A 113 7.50 16.20 5.43
N ILE A 114 7.77 17.40 5.92
CA ILE A 114 8.24 17.65 7.28
C ILE A 114 7.21 18.55 7.96
N ALA A 115 6.66 18.08 9.07
CA ALA A 115 5.63 18.80 9.82
C ALA A 115 5.91 18.76 11.31
N GLY A 116 5.66 19.87 12.01
CA GLY A 116 5.85 19.99 13.45
C GLY A 116 6.36 21.37 13.88
N ASP A 117 6.95 21.44 15.05
CA ASP A 117 7.62 22.67 15.55
C ASP A 117 9.01 22.81 14.89
N ILE A 118 9.03 23.38 13.70
CA ILE A 118 10.23 23.52 12.86
C ILE A 118 10.53 24.97 12.49
N ASN A 119 11.80 25.29 12.28
CA ASN A 119 12.22 26.49 11.57
C ASN A 119 12.34 26.16 10.07
N VAL A 120 11.44 26.70 9.26
CA VAL A 120 11.33 26.39 7.84
C VAL A 120 12.59 26.73 7.06
N SER A 121 13.24 27.87 7.34
CA SER A 121 14.45 28.28 6.65
C SER A 121 15.60 27.32 6.93
N GLN A 122 15.83 27.03 8.20
CA GLN A 122 16.88 26.08 8.63
C GLN A 122 16.61 24.68 8.09
N THR A 123 15.35 24.22 8.11
CA THR A 123 14.96 22.91 7.57
C THR A 123 15.25 22.81 6.07
N LYS A 124 14.96 23.86 5.30
CA LYS A 124 15.31 23.92 3.87
C LYS A 124 16.81 23.85 3.62
N GLU A 125 17.62 24.50 4.44
CA GLU A 125 19.10 24.41 4.36
C GLU A 125 19.58 22.97 4.59
N TRP A 126 19.06 22.29 5.61
CA TRP A 126 19.39 20.89 5.86
C TRP A 126 18.94 19.95 4.74
N VAL A 127 17.72 20.12 4.24
CA VAL A 127 17.22 19.33 3.09
C VAL A 127 18.14 19.55 1.89
N LYS A 128 18.48 20.80 1.56
CA LYS A 128 19.40 21.10 0.47
C LYS A 128 20.79 20.49 0.71
N LYS A 129 21.33 20.61 1.92
CA LYS A 129 22.64 20.06 2.29
C LYS A 129 22.76 18.56 2.04
N TYR A 130 21.69 17.78 2.31
CA TYR A 130 21.76 16.33 2.28
C TYR A 130 21.12 15.69 1.03
N PHE A 131 20.19 16.36 0.37
CA PHE A 131 19.52 15.79 -0.81
C PHE A 131 20.04 16.31 -2.16
N ASP A 132 20.70 17.48 -2.21
CA ASP A 132 21.15 18.08 -3.49
C ASP A 132 22.15 17.23 -4.27
N GLU A 133 22.92 16.38 -3.59
CA GLU A 133 23.90 15.50 -4.22
C GLU A 133 23.28 14.20 -4.81
N ILE A 134 22.00 13.92 -4.51
CA ILE A 134 21.32 12.73 -5.05
C ILE A 134 20.81 13.07 -6.45
N PRO A 135 21.32 12.38 -7.50
CA PRO A 135 20.92 12.68 -8.87
C PRO A 135 19.47 12.29 -9.12
N ALA A 136 18.79 13.07 -9.97
CA ALA A 136 17.48 12.69 -10.48
C ALA A 136 17.59 11.39 -11.27
N GLY A 137 16.57 10.55 -11.12
CA GLY A 137 16.46 9.32 -11.88
C GLY A 137 15.80 9.50 -13.25
N PRO A 138 15.53 8.39 -13.95
CA PRO A 138 14.83 8.42 -15.23
C PRO A 138 13.42 9.01 -15.06
N THR A 139 12.88 9.53 -16.15
CA THR A 139 11.46 9.92 -16.20
C THR A 139 10.60 8.67 -15.99
N ILE A 140 9.65 8.76 -15.08
CA ILE A 140 8.72 7.67 -14.81
C ILE A 140 7.41 7.98 -15.53
N ASP A 141 7.08 7.16 -16.52
CA ASP A 141 5.80 7.26 -17.20
C ASP A 141 4.68 6.84 -16.26
N LYS A 142 3.70 7.71 -16.10
CA LYS A 142 2.50 7.37 -15.35
C LYS A 142 1.67 6.38 -16.16
N MET A 143 1.32 5.27 -15.51
CA MET A 143 0.43 4.30 -16.11
C MET A 143 -0.93 4.95 -16.44
N ALA A 144 -1.46 4.64 -17.62
CA ALA A 144 -2.80 5.08 -18.00
C ALA A 144 -3.84 4.55 -17.00
N LYS A 145 -4.87 5.35 -16.73
CA LYS A 145 -5.98 4.93 -15.87
C LYS A 145 -6.70 3.74 -16.49
N ARG A 146 -6.86 2.70 -15.69
CA ARG A 146 -7.50 1.43 -16.09
C ARG A 146 -8.60 1.11 -15.07
N PRO A 147 -9.83 1.61 -15.28
CA PRO A 147 -10.92 1.36 -14.36
C PRO A 147 -11.29 -0.12 -14.31
N SER A 148 -11.73 -0.60 -13.16
CA SER A 148 -12.39 -1.88 -13.05
C SER A 148 -13.75 -1.79 -13.74
N LEU A 149 -14.04 -2.77 -14.61
CA LEU A 149 -15.33 -2.87 -15.32
C LEU A 149 -15.91 -4.26 -15.07
N LEU A 150 -17.09 -4.29 -14.46
CA LEU A 150 -17.88 -5.51 -14.33
C LEU A 150 -19.10 -5.40 -15.22
N ASN A 151 -19.27 -6.31 -16.16
CA ASN A 151 -20.41 -6.35 -17.07
C ASN A 151 -21.62 -7.07 -16.45
N GLU A 152 -21.38 -7.86 -15.41
CA GLU A 152 -22.39 -8.64 -14.72
C GLU A 152 -22.02 -8.84 -13.25
N THR A 153 -22.98 -9.32 -12.45
CA THR A 153 -22.72 -9.69 -11.06
C THR A 153 -21.89 -10.97 -11.00
N VAL A 154 -20.71 -10.87 -10.43
CA VAL A 154 -19.81 -12.02 -10.17
C VAL A 154 -20.03 -12.49 -8.74
N LYS A 155 -20.36 -13.78 -8.56
CA LYS A 155 -20.49 -14.42 -7.25
C LYS A 155 -19.29 -15.32 -7.03
N LEU A 156 -18.59 -15.12 -5.93
CA LEU A 156 -17.42 -15.88 -5.54
C LEU A 156 -17.66 -16.56 -4.20
N TYR A 157 -17.03 -17.70 -4.02
CA TYR A 157 -16.96 -18.40 -2.75
C TYR A 157 -15.49 -18.68 -2.44
N HIS A 158 -15.09 -18.45 -1.21
CA HIS A 158 -13.77 -18.76 -0.70
C HIS A 158 -13.88 -19.45 0.65
N GLU A 159 -13.28 -20.60 0.78
CA GLU A 159 -13.21 -21.34 2.03
C GLU A 159 -12.01 -20.85 2.85
N ASP A 160 -12.27 -20.45 4.10
CA ASP A 160 -11.27 -19.92 5.01
C ASP A 160 -11.13 -20.86 6.21
N ASN A 161 -9.92 -21.39 6.42
CA ASN A 161 -9.67 -22.36 7.49
C ASN A 161 -9.61 -21.74 8.90
N PHE A 162 -9.55 -20.43 9.00
CA PHE A 162 -9.38 -19.70 10.26
C PHE A 162 -10.63 -18.93 10.68
N ALA A 163 -11.53 -18.64 9.74
CA ALA A 163 -12.77 -17.94 10.03
C ALA A 163 -13.76 -18.86 10.78
N ARG A 164 -14.35 -18.34 11.83
CA ARG A 164 -15.34 -19.07 12.66
C ARG A 164 -16.79 -18.81 12.21
N VAL A 165 -17.00 -17.70 11.53
CA VAL A 165 -18.31 -17.29 11.02
C VAL A 165 -18.20 -16.92 9.55
N PRO A 166 -19.26 -17.14 8.74
CA PRO A 166 -19.24 -16.71 7.36
C PRO A 166 -19.20 -15.18 7.27
N ALA A 167 -18.56 -14.66 6.24
CA ALA A 167 -18.60 -13.25 5.91
C ALA A 167 -19.15 -13.06 4.49
N LEU A 168 -20.02 -12.07 4.30
CA LEU A 168 -20.54 -11.69 3.01
C LEU A 168 -20.00 -10.30 2.66
N MET A 169 -19.38 -10.19 1.50
CA MET A 169 -18.77 -8.95 1.07
C MET A 169 -19.30 -8.54 -0.30
N TYR A 170 -19.74 -7.30 -0.41
CA TYR A 170 -20.17 -6.68 -1.65
C TYR A 170 -19.15 -5.63 -2.09
N SER A 171 -18.82 -5.62 -3.38
CA SER A 171 -17.95 -4.62 -3.99
C SER A 171 -18.50 -4.15 -5.32
N TRP A 172 -18.39 -2.87 -5.57
CA TRP A 172 -18.81 -2.24 -6.82
C TRP A 172 -17.65 -1.45 -7.42
N PRO A 173 -17.44 -1.51 -8.74
CA PRO A 173 -16.60 -0.52 -9.42
C PRO A 173 -17.17 0.88 -9.20
N THR A 174 -16.33 1.82 -8.86
CA THR A 174 -16.71 3.21 -8.66
C THR A 174 -15.71 4.14 -9.35
N VAL A 175 -15.88 5.43 -9.15
CA VAL A 175 -14.92 6.43 -9.62
C VAL A 175 -13.56 6.28 -8.93
N GLU A 176 -12.54 6.77 -9.58
CA GLU A 176 -11.18 6.79 -9.02
C GLU A 176 -11.08 7.65 -7.75
N ARG A 177 -10.04 7.38 -6.96
CA ARG A 177 -9.73 8.21 -5.81
C ARG A 177 -9.48 9.67 -6.23
N PHE A 178 -9.96 10.63 -5.44
CA PHE A 178 -9.93 12.07 -5.71
C PHE A 178 -10.82 12.57 -6.86
N HIS A 179 -11.62 11.72 -7.48
CA HIS A 179 -12.72 12.19 -8.32
C HIS A 179 -13.74 12.99 -7.49
N SER A 180 -14.39 13.98 -8.05
CA SER A 180 -15.40 14.81 -7.34
C SER A 180 -16.45 13.96 -6.62
N ASP A 181 -16.93 12.92 -7.27
CA ASP A 181 -17.97 12.04 -6.74
C ASP A 181 -17.47 11.08 -5.65
N SER A 182 -16.14 10.92 -5.51
CA SER A 182 -15.58 10.05 -4.46
C SER A 182 -15.97 10.51 -3.06
N TYR A 183 -16.12 11.80 -2.85
CA TYR A 183 -16.54 12.37 -1.55
C TYR A 183 -18.00 12.07 -1.25
N ALA A 184 -18.88 12.21 -2.25
CA ALA A 184 -20.29 11.86 -2.10
C ALA A 184 -20.47 10.35 -1.82
N LEU A 185 -19.71 9.49 -2.50
CA LEU A 185 -19.71 8.05 -2.25
C LEU A 185 -19.20 7.68 -0.86
N GLN A 186 -18.19 8.38 -0.33
CA GLN A 186 -17.74 8.18 1.04
C GLN A 186 -18.84 8.53 2.06
N VAL A 187 -19.54 9.65 1.87
CA VAL A 187 -20.65 10.04 2.74
C VAL A 187 -21.78 9.03 2.64
N LEU A 188 -22.13 8.59 1.44
CA LEU A 188 -23.16 7.55 1.22
C LEU A 188 -22.79 6.25 1.94
N THR A 189 -21.55 5.79 1.79
CA THR A 189 -21.08 4.58 2.47
C THR A 189 -21.22 4.71 3.98
N LYS A 190 -20.76 5.81 4.55
CA LYS A 190 -20.90 6.07 6.00
C LYS A 190 -22.36 6.10 6.44
N TYR A 191 -23.20 6.80 5.72
CA TYR A 191 -24.63 6.84 6.00
C TYR A 191 -25.27 5.46 6.03
N LEU A 192 -24.90 4.60 5.09
CA LEU A 192 -25.48 3.25 4.97
C LEU A 192 -24.94 2.28 6.03
N THR A 193 -23.69 2.43 6.47
CA THR A 193 -22.99 1.38 7.23
C THR A 193 -22.50 1.79 8.63
N GLU A 194 -22.36 3.09 8.93
CA GLU A 194 -21.69 3.52 10.16
C GLU A 194 -22.69 3.78 11.31
N GLY A 195 -22.56 3.01 12.37
CA GLY A 195 -23.33 3.14 13.60
C GLY A 195 -24.68 2.41 13.61
N LYS A 196 -25.27 2.30 14.80
CA LYS A 196 -26.52 1.54 15.02
C LYS A 196 -27.75 2.12 14.32
N ASN A 197 -27.72 3.41 13.96
CA ASN A 197 -28.81 4.04 13.22
C ASN A 197 -28.69 3.85 11.69
N ALA A 198 -27.59 3.30 11.21
CA ALA A 198 -27.35 3.07 9.79
C ALA A 198 -28.38 2.09 9.21
N PRO A 199 -28.89 2.32 7.96
CA PRO A 199 -29.86 1.45 7.32
C PRO A 199 -29.44 -0.01 7.28
N PHE A 200 -28.17 -0.29 6.97
CA PHE A 200 -27.69 -1.69 6.94
C PHE A 200 -27.68 -2.34 8.32
N TYR A 201 -27.31 -1.60 9.36
CA TYR A 201 -27.37 -2.14 10.72
C TYR A 201 -28.81 -2.51 11.09
N LYS A 202 -29.76 -1.63 10.86
CA LYS A 202 -31.17 -1.89 11.15
C LYS A 202 -31.68 -3.14 10.43
N VAL A 203 -31.47 -3.21 9.11
CA VAL A 203 -31.97 -4.33 8.31
C VAL A 203 -31.22 -5.63 8.61
N LEU A 204 -29.89 -5.61 8.66
CA LEU A 204 -29.10 -6.84 8.77
C LEU A 204 -29.02 -7.36 10.20
N VAL A 205 -28.90 -6.47 11.19
CA VAL A 205 -28.70 -6.84 12.59
C VAL A 205 -30.03 -6.88 13.35
N GLU A 206 -30.77 -5.74 13.40
CA GLU A 206 -31.94 -5.62 14.25
C GLU A 206 -33.14 -6.40 13.71
N GLU A 207 -33.41 -6.34 12.40
CA GLU A 207 -34.59 -6.97 11.81
C GLU A 207 -34.35 -8.44 11.41
N ASN A 208 -33.20 -8.76 10.89
CA ASN A 208 -32.90 -10.09 10.34
C ASN A 208 -31.89 -10.92 11.15
N ASN A 209 -31.24 -10.34 12.17
CA ASN A 209 -30.27 -11.01 13.04
C ASN A 209 -29.20 -11.81 12.28
N LEU A 210 -28.67 -11.22 11.20
CA LEU A 210 -27.70 -11.88 10.30
C LEU A 210 -26.23 -11.71 10.73
N THR A 211 -25.93 -10.79 11.64
CA THR A 211 -24.57 -10.55 12.16
C THR A 211 -24.60 -10.27 13.68
#